data_1f3a816529cb752031bc01695e18d230
#
_entry.id   1f3a816529cb752031bc01695e18d230
#
_cell.length_a   1.000
_cell.length_b   1.000
_cell.length_c   1.000
_cell.angle_alpha   90.00
_cell.angle_beta   90.00
_cell.angle_gamma   90.00
#
_symmetry.space_group_name_H-M   'P 1'
#
loop_
_entity.id
_entity.type
_entity.pdbx_description
1 polymer ?
#
loop_
_entity_poly.entity_id
_entity_poly.type
_entity_poly.pdbx_seq_one_letter_code
_entity_poly.pdbx_strand_id
1 'polypeptide(L)'
;DDAQYTTARDVATLSVEMCRHPDYFKHASVWMDTLTHPSGRVTDLTNTNRLVRFYEGCDGLKTGSADASRYCLSATAQKDGLRFIAIVLGAETSQKRFDEARAMLDYGFANYKRVTVLTKGDRLGQRVPVRLGMANEVEAAVGTGMSMLLKPGQEKQLSLEVELPAEVPAPVHAGDTLGMIRVKLDGSVIARLPAVAAEDVGMPGLLEGFFRVLNNWR
;
A
#
# COMPACT_ATOMS: atom_id res chain seq x y z
N ASP A 1 28.03 -16.92 -16.21
CA ASP A 1 29.12 -16.97 -15.24
C ASP A 1 28.71 -17.89 -14.09
N ASP A 2 29.49 -18.95 -13.87
CA ASP A 2 29.19 -19.98 -12.86
C ASP A 2 29.35 -19.44 -11.42
N ALA A 3 29.96 -18.29 -11.26
CA ALA A 3 30.09 -17.60 -9.97
C ALA A 3 28.89 -16.71 -9.63
N GLN A 4 27.92 -16.55 -10.53
CA GLN A 4 26.76 -15.74 -10.28
C GLN A 4 25.70 -16.52 -9.48
N TYR A 5 25.28 -15.98 -8.35
CA TYR A 5 24.22 -16.55 -7.51
C TYR A 5 23.27 -15.46 -7.03
N THR A 6 22.07 -15.86 -6.64
CA THR A 6 21.04 -15.00 -6.07
C THR A 6 20.18 -15.78 -5.10
N THR A 7 19.35 -15.08 -4.35
CA THR A 7 18.33 -15.68 -3.48
C THR A 7 16.92 -15.35 -3.96
N ALA A 8 15.94 -16.15 -3.56
CA ALA A 8 14.53 -15.81 -3.86
C ALA A 8 14.12 -14.46 -3.27
N ARG A 9 14.72 -14.05 -2.14
CA ARG A 9 14.48 -12.74 -1.51
C ARG A 9 15.02 -11.60 -2.38
N ASP A 10 16.22 -11.73 -2.92
CA ASP A 10 16.81 -10.70 -3.78
C ASP A 10 15.98 -10.52 -5.06
N VAL A 11 15.60 -11.65 -5.70
CA VAL A 11 14.72 -11.61 -6.87
C VAL A 11 13.36 -11.01 -6.53
N ALA A 12 12.80 -11.30 -5.36
CA ALA A 12 11.54 -10.69 -4.92
C ALA A 12 11.69 -9.17 -4.74
N THR A 13 12.80 -8.70 -4.16
CA THR A 13 13.08 -7.25 -4.00
C THR A 13 13.14 -6.55 -5.35
N LEU A 14 13.87 -7.12 -6.31
CA LEU A 14 13.93 -6.60 -7.69
C LEU A 14 12.55 -6.62 -8.36
N SER A 15 11.78 -7.68 -8.13
CA SER A 15 10.44 -7.84 -8.71
C SER A 15 9.45 -6.82 -8.13
N VAL A 16 9.54 -6.50 -6.83
CA VAL A 16 8.75 -5.43 -6.20
C VAL A 16 9.08 -4.09 -6.84
N GLU A 17 10.37 -3.78 -7.05
CA GLU A 17 10.77 -2.54 -7.71
C GLU A 17 10.28 -2.49 -9.16
N MET A 18 10.41 -3.58 -9.91
CA MET A 18 9.90 -3.68 -11.28
C MET A 18 8.38 -3.41 -11.35
N CYS A 19 7.61 -3.87 -10.36
CA CYS A 19 6.17 -3.63 -10.29
C CYS A 19 5.78 -2.14 -10.10
N ARG A 20 6.72 -1.26 -9.76
CA ARG A 20 6.51 0.19 -9.67
C ARG A 20 6.60 0.89 -11.03
N HIS A 21 7.03 0.17 -12.07
CA HIS A 21 7.19 0.68 -13.42
C HIS A 21 6.04 0.21 -14.33
N PRO A 22 4.93 0.96 -14.48
CA PRO A 22 3.76 0.52 -15.22
C PRO A 22 4.03 0.27 -16.71
N ASP A 23 5.01 0.94 -17.28
CA ASP A 23 5.38 0.75 -18.69
C ASP A 23 5.91 -0.66 -18.98
N TYR A 24 6.52 -1.32 -18.00
CA TYR A 24 6.96 -2.69 -18.12
C TYR A 24 5.79 -3.65 -18.45
N PHE A 25 4.65 -3.44 -17.83
CA PHE A 25 3.48 -4.32 -18.00
C PHE A 25 2.83 -4.21 -19.38
N LYS A 26 3.04 -3.09 -20.11
CA LYS A 26 2.59 -2.95 -21.49
C LYS A 26 3.17 -4.03 -22.42
N HIS A 27 4.33 -4.57 -22.04
CA HIS A 27 5.02 -5.62 -22.78
C HIS A 27 4.93 -6.98 -22.08
N ALA A 28 5.13 -7.01 -20.77
CA ALA A 28 5.18 -8.25 -19.99
C ALA A 28 3.85 -9.02 -19.96
N SER A 29 2.71 -8.31 -20.04
CA SER A 29 1.38 -8.90 -20.06
C SER A 29 0.91 -9.40 -21.43
N VAL A 30 1.67 -9.11 -22.49
CA VAL A 30 1.32 -9.55 -23.84
C VAL A 30 1.60 -11.05 -23.97
N TRP A 31 0.57 -11.84 -24.35
CA TRP A 31 0.71 -13.27 -24.55
C TRP A 31 1.34 -13.63 -25.89
N MET A 32 0.86 -13.02 -26.96
CA MET A 32 1.34 -13.24 -28.34
C MET A 32 1.49 -11.92 -29.07
N ASP A 33 2.53 -11.81 -29.89
CA ASP A 33 2.79 -10.66 -30.73
C ASP A 33 3.51 -11.12 -31.99
N THR A 34 3.64 -10.25 -32.99
CA THR A 34 4.32 -10.51 -34.24
C THR A 34 5.38 -9.45 -34.53
N LEU A 35 6.55 -9.89 -34.94
CA LEU A 35 7.63 -9.02 -35.39
C LEU A 35 7.77 -9.13 -36.92
N THR A 36 7.50 -8.04 -37.62
CA THR A 36 7.75 -7.92 -39.05
C THR A 36 9.17 -7.36 -39.27
N HIS A 37 10.02 -8.15 -39.89
CA HIS A 37 11.38 -7.76 -40.22
C HIS A 37 11.42 -6.86 -41.48
N PRO A 38 12.46 -6.04 -41.68
CA PRO A 38 12.62 -5.23 -42.88
C PRO A 38 12.58 -6.01 -44.20
N SER A 39 12.94 -7.32 -44.14
CA SER A 39 12.87 -8.24 -45.28
C SER A 39 11.44 -8.73 -45.60
N GLY A 40 10.41 -8.30 -44.87
CA GLY A 40 9.04 -8.80 -44.97
C GLY A 40 8.78 -10.12 -44.24
N ARG A 41 9.81 -10.76 -43.63
CA ARG A 41 9.61 -11.96 -42.83
C ARG A 41 8.85 -11.60 -41.55
N VAL A 42 7.85 -12.41 -41.19
CA VAL A 42 7.11 -12.31 -39.93
C VAL A 42 7.61 -13.37 -38.98
N THR A 43 7.80 -13.00 -37.73
CA THR A 43 8.12 -13.92 -36.63
C THR A 43 7.08 -13.79 -35.54
N ASP A 44 6.39 -14.87 -35.24
CA ASP A 44 5.46 -14.92 -34.12
C ASP A 44 6.22 -15.05 -32.80
N LEU A 45 5.85 -14.23 -31.84
CA LEU A 45 6.41 -14.17 -30.50
C LEU A 45 5.35 -14.67 -29.52
N THR A 46 5.75 -15.56 -28.63
CA THR A 46 4.89 -16.06 -27.55
C THR A 46 5.58 -15.84 -26.21
N ASN A 47 4.83 -15.33 -25.24
CA ASN A 47 5.35 -15.11 -23.88
C ASN A 47 5.78 -16.45 -23.26
N THR A 48 6.99 -16.51 -22.79
CA THR A 48 7.53 -17.71 -22.11
C THR A 48 6.90 -17.94 -20.73
N ASN A 49 6.30 -16.89 -20.13
CA ASN A 49 5.53 -17.02 -18.90
C ASN A 49 4.07 -17.42 -19.21
N ARG A 50 3.81 -18.74 -19.16
CA ARG A 50 2.48 -19.28 -19.44
C ARG A 50 1.38 -18.77 -18.51
N LEU A 51 1.73 -18.32 -17.27
CA LEU A 51 0.73 -17.80 -16.33
C LEU A 51 0.07 -16.52 -16.84
N VAL A 52 0.72 -15.72 -17.70
CA VAL A 52 0.11 -14.56 -18.36
C VAL A 52 -1.15 -14.95 -19.14
N ARG A 53 -1.20 -16.14 -19.71
CA ARG A 53 -2.37 -16.66 -20.44
C ARG A 53 -3.34 -17.45 -19.57
N PHE A 54 -2.80 -18.24 -18.62
CA PHE A 54 -3.56 -19.31 -17.95
C PHE A 54 -3.79 -19.05 -16.45
N TYR A 55 -3.41 -17.87 -15.94
CA TYR A 55 -3.68 -17.46 -14.57
C TYR A 55 -4.31 -16.06 -14.54
N GLU A 56 -5.53 -15.99 -14.08
CA GLU A 56 -6.27 -14.73 -14.00
C GLU A 56 -5.52 -13.68 -13.19
N GLY A 57 -5.37 -12.47 -13.77
CA GLY A 57 -4.66 -11.36 -13.17
C GLY A 57 -3.13 -11.42 -13.28
N CYS A 58 -2.55 -12.48 -13.86
CA CYS A 58 -1.11 -12.54 -14.09
C CYS A 58 -0.71 -11.63 -15.26
N ASP A 59 0.25 -10.74 -15.00
CA ASP A 59 0.72 -9.72 -15.94
C ASP A 59 2.26 -9.67 -16.05
N GLY A 60 2.97 -10.64 -15.51
CA GLY A 60 4.44 -10.74 -15.59
C GLY A 60 4.99 -11.82 -14.65
N LEU A 61 6.30 -11.87 -14.37
CA LEU A 61 7.36 -10.97 -14.81
C LEU A 61 8.31 -11.68 -15.80
N LYS A 62 9.20 -12.57 -15.28
CA LYS A 62 10.31 -13.13 -16.08
C LYS A 62 10.54 -14.61 -15.78
N THR A 63 10.75 -15.38 -16.84
CA THR A 63 11.24 -16.76 -16.77
C THR A 63 12.75 -16.81 -17.00
N GLY A 64 13.40 -17.81 -16.46
CA GLY A 64 14.79 -18.13 -16.75
C GLY A 64 15.03 -19.64 -16.72
N SER A 65 16.05 -20.10 -17.44
CA SER A 65 16.53 -21.48 -17.34
C SER A 65 18.01 -21.55 -17.75
N ALA A 66 18.77 -22.33 -17.01
CA ALA A 66 20.14 -22.71 -17.34
C ALA A 66 20.42 -24.08 -16.68
N ASP A 67 21.45 -24.77 -17.13
CA ASP A 67 21.76 -26.11 -16.63
C ASP A 67 21.95 -26.15 -15.11
N ALA A 68 22.69 -25.20 -14.57
CA ALA A 68 22.96 -25.10 -13.14
C ALA A 68 21.76 -24.60 -12.33
N SER A 69 21.01 -23.60 -12.84
CA SER A 69 19.88 -22.96 -12.13
C SER A 69 18.53 -23.62 -12.42
N ARG A 70 18.49 -24.62 -13.31
CA ARG A 70 17.26 -25.28 -13.76
C ARG A 70 16.19 -24.27 -14.22
N TYR A 71 14.94 -24.46 -13.83
CA TYR A 71 13.84 -23.61 -14.26
C TYR A 71 13.48 -22.60 -13.16
N CYS A 72 13.53 -21.32 -13.52
CA CYS A 72 13.25 -20.21 -12.62
C CYS A 72 12.09 -19.36 -13.14
N LEU A 73 11.35 -18.75 -12.22
CA LEU A 73 10.23 -17.87 -12.53
C LEU A 73 10.08 -16.83 -11.43
N SER A 74 9.98 -15.57 -11.84
CA SER A 74 9.31 -14.52 -11.09
C SER A 74 7.96 -14.30 -11.75
N ALA A 75 6.87 -14.59 -11.06
CA ALA A 75 5.51 -14.33 -11.53
C ALA A 75 4.83 -13.28 -10.65
N THR A 76 3.99 -12.45 -11.25
CA THR A 76 3.14 -11.51 -10.50
C THR A 76 1.72 -11.56 -11.02
N ALA A 77 0.77 -11.40 -10.10
CA ALA A 77 -0.63 -11.30 -10.43
C ALA A 77 -1.31 -10.25 -9.54
N GLN A 78 -2.31 -9.57 -10.10
CA GLN A 78 -3.11 -8.57 -9.40
C GLN A 78 -4.59 -8.90 -9.51
N LYS A 79 -5.29 -8.95 -8.37
CA LYS A 79 -6.75 -9.12 -8.25
C LYS A 79 -7.27 -8.17 -7.19
N ASP A 80 -8.37 -7.51 -7.45
CA ASP A 80 -9.06 -6.61 -6.49
C ASP A 80 -8.14 -5.57 -5.82
N GLY A 81 -7.19 -5.02 -6.60
CA GLY A 81 -6.21 -4.04 -6.11
C GLY A 81 -5.11 -4.61 -5.22
N LEU A 82 -5.05 -5.93 -5.08
CA LEU A 82 -4.00 -6.64 -4.34
C LEU A 82 -3.07 -7.35 -5.33
N ARG A 83 -1.76 -7.13 -5.18
CA ARG A 83 -0.72 -7.76 -6.01
C ARG A 83 0.13 -8.72 -5.17
N PHE A 84 0.34 -9.92 -5.69
CA PHE A 84 1.33 -10.88 -5.19
C PHE A 84 2.41 -11.15 -6.21
N ILE A 85 3.58 -11.51 -5.69
CA ILE A 85 4.74 -11.93 -6.46
C ILE A 85 5.16 -13.30 -5.94
N ALA A 86 5.28 -14.26 -6.85
CA ALA A 86 5.75 -15.60 -6.56
C ALA A 86 7.12 -15.83 -7.21
N ILE A 87 8.10 -16.23 -6.43
CA ILE A 87 9.46 -16.53 -6.89
C ILE A 87 9.72 -18.02 -6.75
N VAL A 88 10.03 -18.64 -7.87
CA VAL A 88 10.45 -20.05 -7.95
C VAL A 88 11.86 -20.09 -8.53
N LEU A 89 12.79 -20.71 -7.84
CA LEU A 89 14.16 -20.91 -8.28
C LEU A 89 14.49 -22.41 -8.26
N GLY A 90 15.11 -22.91 -9.31
CA GLY A 90 15.64 -24.27 -9.37
C GLY A 90 14.60 -25.38 -9.51
N ALA A 91 13.41 -25.09 -10.05
CA ALA A 91 12.39 -26.11 -10.30
C ALA A 91 12.94 -27.21 -11.26
N GLU A 92 12.55 -28.45 -11.02
CA GLU A 92 13.05 -29.59 -11.77
C GLU A 92 12.62 -29.59 -13.25
N THR A 93 11.41 -29.07 -13.52
CA THR A 93 10.85 -28.97 -14.87
C THR A 93 10.23 -27.62 -15.13
N SER A 94 10.11 -27.27 -16.42
CA SER A 94 9.41 -26.06 -16.84
C SER A 94 7.95 -26.04 -16.36
N GLN A 95 7.27 -27.17 -16.27
CA GLN A 95 5.91 -27.24 -15.77
C GLN A 95 5.85 -26.98 -14.26
N LYS A 96 6.70 -27.62 -13.47
CA LYS A 96 6.76 -27.46 -12.01
C LYS A 96 6.90 -25.99 -11.58
N ARG A 97 7.75 -25.19 -12.25
CA ARG A 97 7.89 -23.76 -11.88
C ARG A 97 6.56 -22.99 -11.99
N PHE A 98 5.70 -23.34 -12.97
CA PHE A 98 4.40 -22.71 -13.12
C PHE A 98 3.39 -23.23 -12.10
N ASP A 99 3.40 -24.51 -11.80
CA ASP A 99 2.50 -25.12 -10.82
C ASP A 99 2.79 -24.58 -9.41
N GLU A 100 4.07 -24.50 -9.03
CA GLU A 100 4.50 -23.93 -7.74
C GLU A 100 4.19 -22.43 -7.64
N ALA A 101 4.45 -21.66 -8.70
CA ALA A 101 4.10 -20.23 -8.70
C ALA A 101 2.59 -20.00 -8.59
N ARG A 102 1.79 -20.81 -9.31
CA ARG A 102 0.32 -20.81 -9.20
C ARG A 102 -0.11 -21.08 -7.77
N ALA A 103 0.39 -22.15 -7.16
CA ALA A 103 0.02 -22.53 -5.79
C ALA A 103 0.35 -21.43 -4.77
N MET A 104 1.50 -20.74 -4.92
CA MET A 104 1.85 -19.60 -4.07
C MET A 104 0.94 -18.39 -4.28
N LEU A 105 0.58 -18.06 -5.52
CA LEU A 105 -0.36 -16.97 -5.83
C LEU A 105 -1.75 -17.29 -5.28
N ASP A 106 -2.25 -18.51 -5.49
CA ASP A 106 -3.54 -18.98 -4.96
C ASP A 106 -3.57 -18.90 -3.43
N TYR A 107 -2.49 -19.36 -2.77
CA TYR A 107 -2.34 -19.21 -1.32
C TYR A 107 -2.39 -17.75 -0.88
N GLY A 108 -1.70 -16.86 -1.60
CA GLY A 108 -1.70 -15.42 -1.31
C GLY A 108 -3.11 -14.85 -1.36
N PHE A 109 -3.82 -15.05 -2.47
CA PHE A 109 -5.18 -14.50 -2.66
C PHE A 109 -6.23 -15.14 -1.76
N ALA A 110 -6.08 -16.43 -1.41
CA ALA A 110 -7.00 -17.10 -0.50
C ALA A 110 -6.84 -16.68 0.96
N ASN A 111 -5.60 -16.35 1.38
CA ASN A 111 -5.29 -16.14 2.79
C ASN A 111 -5.05 -14.69 3.19
N TYR A 112 -5.04 -13.75 2.26
CA TYR A 112 -4.81 -12.35 2.58
C TYR A 112 -5.80 -11.45 1.85
N LYS A 113 -6.25 -10.40 2.53
CA LYS A 113 -7.04 -9.32 1.95
C LYS A 113 -6.46 -7.96 2.31
N ARG A 114 -6.65 -6.99 1.45
CA ARG A 114 -6.35 -5.59 1.75
C ARG A 114 -7.50 -5.00 2.56
N VAL A 115 -7.18 -4.46 3.71
CA VAL A 115 -8.13 -3.78 4.59
C VAL A 115 -7.72 -2.32 4.71
N THR A 116 -8.64 -1.40 4.41
CA THR A 116 -8.46 0.02 4.73
C THR A 116 -8.77 0.20 6.20
N VAL A 117 -7.75 0.56 6.97
CA VAL A 117 -7.85 0.75 8.43
C VAL A 117 -8.31 2.15 8.76
N LEU A 118 -7.79 3.15 8.03
CA LEU A 118 -8.11 4.57 8.18
C LEU A 118 -8.12 5.24 6.82
N THR A 119 -9.08 6.14 6.59
CA THR A 119 -9.15 6.99 5.41
C THR A 119 -8.73 8.40 5.78
N LYS A 120 -7.89 9.05 4.97
CA LYS A 120 -7.51 10.46 5.18
C LYS A 120 -8.77 11.33 5.21
N GLY A 121 -8.88 12.19 6.23
CA GLY A 121 -10.00 13.11 6.43
C GLY A 121 -11.16 12.54 7.26
N ASP A 122 -11.16 11.22 7.58
CA ASP A 122 -12.16 10.66 8.50
C ASP A 122 -12.07 11.36 9.86
N ARG A 123 -13.22 11.80 10.38
CA ARG A 123 -13.31 12.45 11.68
C ARG A 123 -13.17 11.44 12.79
N LEU A 124 -12.38 11.79 13.82
CA LEU A 124 -12.08 10.88 14.94
C LEU A 124 -13.13 10.96 16.07
N GLY A 125 -14.06 11.93 15.98
CA GLY A 125 -15.07 12.16 17.02
C GLY A 125 -14.51 12.73 18.33
N GLN A 126 -13.22 13.08 18.34
CA GLN A 126 -12.54 13.70 19.48
C GLN A 126 -12.23 15.15 19.15
N ARG A 127 -12.38 16.04 20.14
CA ARG A 127 -12.17 17.46 20.00
C ARG A 127 -11.09 17.95 20.95
N VAL A 128 -10.32 18.93 20.49
CA VAL A 128 -9.27 19.59 21.26
C VAL A 128 -9.69 21.03 21.54
N PRO A 129 -9.69 21.48 22.80
CA PRO A 129 -9.92 22.87 23.17
C PRO A 129 -8.94 23.81 22.45
N VAL A 130 -9.45 24.93 21.93
CA VAL A 130 -8.64 25.96 21.27
C VAL A 130 -8.62 27.22 22.13
N ARG A 131 -7.47 27.49 22.72
CA ARG A 131 -7.28 28.69 23.56
C ARG A 131 -7.21 29.91 22.67
N LEU A 132 -7.99 30.93 23.01
CA LEU A 132 -8.09 32.21 22.30
C LEU A 132 -8.60 32.08 20.85
N GLY A 133 -9.31 30.99 20.52
CA GLY A 133 -9.88 30.79 19.20
C GLY A 133 -11.27 31.39 19.03
N MET A 134 -11.70 31.65 17.80
CA MET A 134 -13.09 32.00 17.48
C MET A 134 -14.06 30.88 17.83
N ALA A 135 -13.66 29.63 17.62
CA ALA A 135 -14.30 28.42 18.16
C ALA A 135 -13.58 27.98 19.43
N ASN A 136 -14.32 27.37 20.37
CA ASN A 136 -13.76 26.90 21.64
C ASN A 136 -13.00 25.59 21.49
N GLU A 137 -13.22 24.85 20.41
CA GLU A 137 -12.66 23.53 20.14
C GLU A 137 -12.51 23.29 18.65
N VAL A 138 -11.63 22.38 18.26
CA VAL A 138 -11.44 21.87 16.91
C VAL A 138 -11.55 20.35 16.91
N GLU A 139 -12.25 19.78 15.92
CA GLU A 139 -12.36 18.33 15.78
C GLU A 139 -11.10 17.75 15.13
N ALA A 140 -10.66 16.61 15.65
CA ALA A 140 -9.52 15.88 15.10
C ALA A 140 -9.97 14.96 13.96
N ALA A 141 -9.13 14.86 12.92
CA ALA A 141 -9.33 14.01 11.76
C ALA A 141 -8.07 13.21 11.44
N VAL A 142 -8.20 12.18 10.61
CA VAL A 142 -7.10 11.35 10.12
C VAL A 142 -6.28 12.14 9.09
N GLY A 143 -5.01 12.42 9.39
CA GLY A 143 -4.12 13.17 8.49
C GLY A 143 -3.60 12.33 7.32
N THR A 144 -3.41 11.04 7.53
CA THR A 144 -2.90 10.11 6.50
C THR A 144 -3.68 8.79 6.54
N GLY A 145 -4.21 8.37 5.41
CA GLY A 145 -4.88 7.08 5.29
C GLY A 145 -3.91 5.91 5.40
N MET A 146 -4.41 4.76 5.86
CA MET A 146 -3.65 3.53 5.99
C MET A 146 -4.46 2.33 5.50
N SER A 147 -3.84 1.51 4.66
CA SER A 147 -4.33 0.18 4.31
C SER A 147 -3.23 -0.85 4.58
N MET A 148 -3.62 -2.06 4.91
CA MET A 148 -2.68 -3.15 5.17
C MET A 148 -3.23 -4.49 4.73
N LEU A 149 -2.35 -5.48 4.63
CA LEU A 149 -2.71 -6.88 4.39
C LEU A 149 -3.02 -7.55 5.71
N LEU A 150 -4.17 -8.20 5.79
CA LEU A 150 -4.59 -8.98 6.94
C LEU A 150 -5.06 -10.36 6.51
N LYS A 151 -4.85 -11.35 7.36
CA LYS A 151 -5.54 -12.64 7.25
C LYS A 151 -7.00 -12.48 7.67
N PRO A 152 -7.91 -13.30 7.15
CA PRO A 152 -9.31 -13.31 7.58
C PRO A 152 -9.42 -13.43 9.11
N GLY A 153 -10.19 -12.54 9.72
CA GLY A 153 -10.39 -12.50 11.17
C GLY A 153 -9.40 -11.62 11.94
N GLN A 154 -8.24 -11.27 11.39
CA GLN A 154 -7.29 -10.37 12.06
C GLN A 154 -7.80 -8.93 12.19
N GLU A 155 -8.76 -8.51 11.37
CA GLU A 155 -9.41 -7.20 11.51
C GLU A 155 -10.07 -6.98 12.86
N LYS A 156 -10.48 -8.06 13.54
CA LYS A 156 -11.05 -8.01 14.89
C LYS A 156 -10.01 -7.70 15.99
N GLN A 157 -8.73 -7.86 15.66
CA GLN A 157 -7.61 -7.59 16.55
C GLN A 157 -7.04 -6.18 16.36
N LEU A 158 -7.60 -5.41 15.39
CA LEU A 158 -7.23 -4.02 15.19
C LEU A 158 -7.86 -3.15 16.27
N SER A 159 -7.06 -2.23 16.81
CA SER A 159 -7.53 -1.17 17.69
C SER A 159 -6.80 0.13 17.41
N LEU A 160 -7.48 1.24 17.67
CA LEU A 160 -6.95 2.58 17.50
C LEU A 160 -6.85 3.26 18.86
N GLU A 161 -5.74 3.92 19.09
CA GLU A 161 -5.50 4.77 20.26
C GLU A 161 -5.12 6.15 19.75
N VAL A 162 -5.86 7.17 20.17
CA VAL A 162 -5.64 8.56 19.74
C VAL A 162 -5.09 9.35 20.91
N GLU A 163 -3.93 9.95 20.72
CA GLU A 163 -3.31 10.87 21.67
C GLU A 163 -3.45 12.30 21.15
N LEU A 164 -4.15 13.12 21.89
CA LEU A 164 -4.35 14.55 21.61
C LEU A 164 -3.87 15.37 22.80
N PRO A 165 -3.42 16.62 22.57
CA PRO A 165 -3.05 17.53 23.65
C PRO A 165 -4.29 17.98 24.42
N ALA A 166 -4.10 18.47 25.65
CA ALA A 166 -5.17 19.02 26.46
C ALA A 166 -5.79 20.29 25.86
N GLU A 167 -5.01 21.09 25.17
CA GLU A 167 -5.42 22.30 24.45
C GLU A 167 -4.39 22.67 23.36
N VAL A 168 -4.81 23.50 22.40
CA VAL A 168 -3.95 24.14 21.38
C VAL A 168 -4.22 25.65 21.32
N PRO A 169 -3.22 26.49 21.04
CA PRO A 169 -3.44 27.92 20.84
C PRO A 169 -4.03 28.19 19.45
N ALA A 170 -4.88 29.22 19.33
CA ALA A 170 -5.29 29.75 18.04
C ALA A 170 -4.17 30.60 17.40
N PRO A 171 -4.11 30.79 16.06
CA PRO A 171 -4.98 30.12 15.08
C PRO A 171 -4.59 28.66 14.86
N VAL A 172 -5.58 27.83 14.49
CA VAL A 172 -5.38 26.46 14.05
C VAL A 172 -5.88 26.37 12.62
N HIS A 173 -5.09 25.76 11.72
CA HIS A 173 -5.47 25.57 10.32
C HIS A 173 -5.86 24.13 10.06
N ALA A 174 -6.82 23.92 9.16
CA ALA A 174 -7.17 22.59 8.71
C ALA A 174 -5.93 21.85 8.17
N GLY A 175 -5.68 20.65 8.70
CA GLY A 175 -4.47 19.88 8.40
C GLY A 175 -3.31 20.07 9.37
N ASP A 176 -3.36 21.06 10.29
CA ASP A 176 -2.36 21.19 11.35
C ASP A 176 -2.35 19.92 12.23
N THR A 177 -1.16 19.45 12.57
CA THR A 177 -1.03 18.26 13.43
C THR A 177 -1.42 18.60 14.86
N LEU A 178 -2.48 17.96 15.34
CA LEU A 178 -2.94 18.06 16.72
C LEU A 178 -2.31 16.99 17.62
N GLY A 179 -2.11 15.79 17.07
CA GLY A 179 -1.63 14.66 17.85
C GLY A 179 -1.31 13.43 16.99
N MET A 180 -1.47 12.25 17.59
CA MET A 180 -1.07 11.01 16.95
C MET A 180 -2.11 9.90 17.12
N ILE A 181 -2.32 9.13 16.05
CA ILE A 181 -3.12 7.92 16.04
C ILE A 181 -2.16 6.73 16.08
N ARG A 182 -2.27 5.88 17.08
CA ARG A 182 -1.57 4.60 17.14
C ARG A 182 -2.48 3.50 16.63
N VAL A 183 -2.08 2.85 15.56
CA VAL A 183 -2.76 1.64 15.06
C VAL A 183 -2.12 0.44 15.72
N LYS A 184 -2.92 -0.38 16.39
CA LYS A 184 -2.46 -1.59 17.06
C LYS A 184 -3.07 -2.82 16.40
N LEU A 185 -2.28 -3.87 16.28
CA LEU A 185 -2.73 -5.20 15.88
C LEU A 185 -2.30 -6.17 16.98
N ASP A 186 -3.24 -6.90 17.54
CA ASP A 186 -3.00 -7.82 18.66
C ASP A 186 -2.23 -7.13 19.83
N GLY A 187 -2.66 -5.90 20.18
CA GLY A 187 -2.05 -5.08 21.23
C GLY A 187 -0.71 -4.42 20.89
N SER A 188 -0.05 -4.84 19.81
CA SER A 188 1.23 -4.27 19.36
C SER A 188 1.03 -3.08 18.43
N VAL A 189 1.76 -1.98 18.64
CA VAL A 189 1.72 -0.80 17.76
C VAL A 189 2.40 -1.13 16.45
N ILE A 190 1.64 -1.11 15.35
CA ILE A 190 2.12 -1.40 14.00
C ILE A 190 2.30 -0.15 13.14
N ALA A 191 1.62 0.96 13.49
CA ALA A 191 1.79 2.24 12.82
C ALA A 191 1.46 3.41 13.75
N ARG A 192 2.03 4.58 13.42
CA ARG A 192 1.70 5.88 14.00
C ARG A 192 1.39 6.84 12.88
N LEU A 193 0.22 7.49 12.95
CA LEU A 193 -0.29 8.40 11.93
C LEU A 193 -0.67 9.73 12.56
N PRO A 194 -0.54 10.86 11.85
CA PRO A 194 -0.92 12.16 12.39
C PRO A 194 -2.44 12.26 12.56
N ALA A 195 -2.88 12.74 13.73
CA ALA A 195 -4.20 13.31 13.94
C ALA A 195 -4.11 14.81 13.67
N VAL A 196 -4.96 15.32 12.78
CA VAL A 196 -4.90 16.69 12.29
C VAL A 196 -6.19 17.45 12.59
N ALA A 197 -6.15 18.79 12.55
CA ALA A 197 -7.33 19.63 12.61
C ALA A 197 -8.22 19.38 11.39
N ALA A 198 -9.53 19.17 11.62
CA ALA A 198 -10.50 18.94 10.56
C ALA A 198 -10.93 20.24 9.88
N GLU A 199 -10.75 21.38 10.55
CA GLU A 199 -11.26 22.70 10.15
C GLU A 199 -10.36 23.82 10.70
N ASP A 200 -10.53 25.03 10.14
CA ASP A 200 -9.82 26.21 10.59
C ASP A 200 -10.49 26.81 11.85
N VAL A 201 -9.68 27.23 12.79
CA VAL A 201 -10.12 28.05 13.94
C VAL A 201 -9.27 29.32 14.01
N GLY A 202 -9.83 30.42 13.55
CA GLY A 202 -9.17 31.73 13.56
C GLY A 202 -9.03 32.34 14.97
N MET A 203 -8.22 33.37 15.06
CA MET A 203 -8.20 34.28 16.24
C MET A 203 -9.30 35.33 16.16
N PRO A 204 -9.95 35.69 17.28
CA PRO A 204 -10.85 36.84 17.32
C PRO A 204 -10.10 38.13 17.03
N GLY A 205 -10.74 39.04 16.31
CA GLY A 205 -10.21 40.40 16.14
C GLY A 205 -10.04 41.13 17.48
N LEU A 206 -9.25 42.21 17.52
CA LEU A 206 -8.96 42.97 18.76
C LEU A 206 -10.21 43.36 19.54
N LEU A 207 -11.27 43.83 18.85
CA LEU A 207 -12.53 44.20 19.48
C LEU A 207 -13.32 43.01 20.03
N GLU A 208 -13.40 41.92 19.28
CA GLU A 208 -14.09 40.72 19.74
C GLU A 208 -13.38 40.04 20.91
N GLY A 209 -12.03 40.03 20.88
CA GLY A 209 -11.21 39.57 21.99
C GLY A 209 -11.45 40.34 23.28
N PHE A 210 -11.54 41.67 23.19
CA PHE A 210 -11.82 42.54 24.34
C PHE A 210 -13.21 42.28 24.95
N PHE A 211 -14.25 42.13 24.14
CA PHE A 211 -15.60 41.82 24.63
C PHE A 211 -15.70 40.41 25.26
N ARG A 212 -14.95 39.39 24.76
CA ARG A 212 -14.91 38.06 25.38
C ARG A 212 -14.27 38.08 26.76
N VAL A 213 -13.19 38.82 26.94
CA VAL A 213 -12.55 38.98 28.25
C VAL A 213 -13.49 39.63 29.24
N LEU A 214 -14.19 40.68 28.85
CA LEU A 214 -15.17 41.36 29.72
C LEU A 214 -16.37 40.48 30.09
N ASN A 215 -16.85 39.62 29.20
CA ASN A 215 -17.97 38.72 29.46
C ASN A 215 -17.60 37.53 30.35
N ASN A 216 -16.33 37.08 30.34
CA ASN A 216 -15.85 36.01 31.23
C ASN A 216 -15.48 36.51 32.64
N TRP A 217 -15.52 37.79 32.90
CA TRP A 217 -15.28 38.39 34.22
C TRP A 217 -16.58 38.64 35.04
N ARG A 218 -17.71 38.15 34.51
CA ARG A 218 -19.00 38.10 35.22
C ARG A 218 -19.33 36.67 35.57
#